data_78ceec95300a521ca71f0abdfade7fca
#
_entry.id   78ceec95300a521ca71f0abdfade7fca
#
_cell.length_a   1.000
_cell.length_b   1.000
_cell.length_c   1.000
_cell.angle_alpha   90.00
_cell.angle_beta   90.00
_cell.angle_gamma   90.00
#
_symmetry.space_group_name_H-M   'P 1'
#
loop_
_entity.id
_entity.type
_entity.pdbx_description
1 polymer ?
#
loop_
_entity_poly.entity_id
_entity_poly.type
_entity_poly.pdbx_seq_one_letter_code
_entity_poly.pdbx_strand_id
1 'polypeptide(L)'
;MSSTKSIINKKTLLFGLISVFLCGMGFSIIMPVVPFLVTPYVTNASDQALMVTLLTSVYALCVFFAAPGLGALSDRFGRRPVLLICFIGSAIGYFIFGLGGALWVLFLGRIIEGITGGSISTLFAFFADITPQEERTKYFGWVSAAAGAGAALGPAFSGLLAHFGYAMPFFFGAAITFINFLFGYFYMPESLDEANRLKRIPLMRLNPFSQLLNILTIKNLGRLLIAGFFIWVPNGSLQAVMSQFAIDSFSWKPTLIGMMFSIMGIQDILSQAFVMPKLLLKLTDKQIAILGMIAEIIGYLLIAASSIFTLAPLLVIGMFVFGFGDSIFGPSFNGMVSKSASASEQGRIQGGSQAIQSVARIIGPIIGGQLYITLGHAAPAVMGVLLITIAIFILYKKTSLAK
;
A
#
# COMPACT_ATOMS: atom_id res chain seq x y z
N MET A 1 27.18 -26.86 -19.83
CA MET A 1 27.32 -25.79 -18.82
C MET A 1 26.50 -26.21 -17.63
N SER A 2 27.12 -26.61 -16.53
CA SER A 2 26.45 -27.13 -15.34
C SER A 2 25.75 -25.99 -14.62
N SER A 3 24.44 -26.06 -14.53
CA SER A 3 23.62 -25.19 -13.67
C SER A 3 23.96 -25.54 -12.22
N THR A 4 24.87 -24.80 -11.63
CA THR A 4 25.03 -24.77 -10.18
C THR A 4 23.72 -24.22 -9.61
N LYS A 5 22.85 -25.10 -9.12
CA LYS A 5 21.71 -24.70 -8.27
C LYS A 5 22.29 -23.92 -7.10
N SER A 6 22.21 -22.60 -7.15
CA SER A 6 22.55 -21.77 -6.00
C SER A 6 21.55 -22.13 -4.90
N ILE A 7 22.02 -22.88 -3.90
CA ILE A 7 21.22 -23.22 -2.73
C ILE A 7 20.97 -21.89 -2.02
N ILE A 8 19.73 -21.39 -2.12
CA ILE A 8 19.33 -20.16 -1.45
C ILE A 8 19.63 -20.30 0.04
N ASN A 9 20.43 -19.40 0.58
CA ASN A 9 20.72 -19.40 2.00
C ASN A 9 19.41 -19.12 2.78
N LYS A 10 18.95 -20.11 3.56
CA LYS A 10 17.72 -20.02 4.35
C LYS A 10 17.69 -18.80 5.27
N LYS A 11 18.84 -18.39 5.83
CA LYS A 11 18.96 -17.20 6.68
C LYS A 11 18.70 -15.90 5.89
N THR A 12 19.25 -15.81 4.69
CA THR A 12 19.05 -14.67 3.78
C THR A 12 17.60 -14.55 3.33
N LEU A 13 16.96 -15.68 3.00
CA LEU A 13 15.55 -15.72 2.64
C LEU A 13 14.66 -15.29 3.80
N LEU A 14 14.91 -15.86 4.99
CA LEU A 14 14.15 -15.53 6.20
C LEU A 14 14.28 -14.05 6.56
N PHE A 15 15.50 -13.49 6.50
CA PHE A 15 15.75 -12.07 6.71
C PHE A 15 14.92 -11.21 5.75
N GLY A 16 14.95 -11.53 4.44
CA GLY A 16 14.20 -10.79 3.45
C GLY A 16 12.69 -10.83 3.72
N LEU A 17 12.13 -12.00 4.06
CA LEU A 17 10.69 -12.14 4.37
C LEU A 17 10.31 -11.39 5.65
N ILE A 18 11.14 -11.42 6.71
CA ILE A 18 10.92 -10.62 7.92
C ILE A 18 10.95 -9.12 7.58
N SER A 19 11.91 -8.68 6.77
CA SER A 19 12.00 -7.27 6.36
C SER A 19 10.77 -6.80 5.61
N VAL A 20 10.26 -7.62 4.69
CA VAL A 20 9.01 -7.33 3.95
C VAL A 20 7.81 -7.30 4.87
N PHE A 21 7.70 -8.27 5.79
CA PHE A 21 6.64 -8.29 6.81
C PHE A 21 6.65 -7.02 7.65
N LEU A 22 7.82 -6.58 8.12
CA LEU A 22 7.97 -5.36 8.90
C LEU A 22 7.64 -4.10 8.09
N CYS A 23 7.97 -4.06 6.80
CA CYS A 23 7.55 -2.97 5.91
C CYS A 23 6.01 -2.91 5.78
N GLY A 24 5.35 -4.06 5.58
CA GLY A 24 3.89 -4.15 5.54
C GLY A 24 3.24 -3.73 6.85
N MET A 25 3.76 -4.20 7.97
CA MET A 25 3.29 -3.85 9.31
C MET A 25 3.48 -2.35 9.58
N GLY A 26 4.64 -1.79 9.25
CA GLY A 26 4.95 -0.38 9.44
C GLY A 26 4.00 0.54 8.68
N PHE A 27 3.65 0.19 7.45
CA PHE A 27 2.67 0.95 6.67
C PHE A 27 1.29 1.00 7.33
N SER A 28 0.84 -0.08 7.95
CA SER A 28 -0.53 -0.23 8.47
C SER A 28 -0.67 0.12 9.97
N ILE A 29 0.43 0.07 10.73
CA ILE A 29 0.43 0.33 12.20
C ILE A 29 -0.08 1.75 12.54
N ILE A 30 0.04 2.66 11.61
CA ILE A 30 -0.32 4.07 11.75
C ILE A 30 -1.84 4.28 11.80
N MET A 31 -2.59 3.51 11.01
CA MET A 31 -4.00 3.79 10.70
C MET A 31 -4.91 3.95 11.93
N PRO A 32 -4.88 3.09 12.96
CA PRO A 32 -5.81 3.20 14.07
C PRO A 32 -5.54 4.35 15.03
N VAL A 33 -4.29 4.85 15.11
CA VAL A 33 -3.85 5.74 16.18
C VAL A 33 -3.52 7.16 15.75
N VAL A 34 -3.29 7.44 14.46
CA VAL A 34 -2.95 8.78 13.99
C VAL A 34 -3.96 9.83 14.38
N PRO A 35 -5.29 9.63 14.26
CA PRO A 35 -6.25 10.63 14.70
C PRO A 35 -6.05 11.02 16.15
N PHE A 36 -5.85 10.04 17.04
CA PHE A 36 -5.65 10.28 18.48
C PHE A 36 -4.32 10.98 18.77
N LEU A 37 -3.28 10.72 17.99
CA LEU A 37 -1.98 11.37 18.15
C LEU A 37 -2.02 12.84 17.67
N VAL A 38 -2.90 13.16 16.71
CA VAL A 38 -3.09 14.53 16.19
C VAL A 38 -3.96 15.38 17.11
N THR A 39 -4.89 14.76 17.87
CA THR A 39 -5.85 15.45 18.74
C THR A 39 -5.25 16.58 19.58
N PRO A 40 -4.07 16.45 20.24
CA PRO A 40 -3.53 17.52 21.08
C PRO A 40 -3.09 18.78 20.32
N TYR A 41 -2.98 18.72 19.00
CA TYR A 41 -2.44 19.79 18.16
C TYR A 41 -3.51 20.53 17.34
N VAL A 42 -4.77 20.14 17.47
CA VAL A 42 -5.90 20.71 16.69
C VAL A 42 -7.05 21.05 17.62
N THR A 43 -7.90 21.99 17.19
CA THR A 43 -8.99 22.52 18.02
C THR A 43 -10.35 21.90 17.74
N ASN A 44 -10.51 21.30 16.56
CA ASN A 44 -11.78 20.73 16.12
C ASN A 44 -11.60 19.46 15.26
N ALA A 45 -12.68 18.71 15.06
CA ALA A 45 -12.67 17.45 14.30
C ALA A 45 -12.32 17.66 12.80
N SER A 46 -12.70 18.80 12.23
CA SER A 46 -12.37 19.12 10.83
C SER A 46 -10.88 19.31 10.63
N ASP A 47 -10.20 20.03 11.52
CA ASP A 47 -8.75 20.20 11.47
C ASP A 47 -8.05 18.87 11.73
N GLN A 48 -8.60 18.03 12.61
CA GLN A 48 -8.06 16.68 12.86
C GLN A 48 -8.11 15.82 11.60
N ALA A 49 -9.25 15.75 10.92
CA ALA A 49 -9.41 15.01 9.68
C ALA A 49 -8.47 15.54 8.59
N LEU A 50 -8.32 16.86 8.46
CA LEU A 50 -7.41 17.49 7.53
C LEU A 50 -5.96 17.10 7.81
N MET A 51 -5.50 17.18 9.05
CA MET A 51 -4.12 16.84 9.41
C MET A 51 -3.82 15.35 9.20
N VAL A 52 -4.74 14.46 9.54
CA VAL A 52 -4.61 13.01 9.30
C VAL A 52 -4.46 12.71 7.81
N THR A 53 -5.30 13.32 6.96
CA THR A 53 -5.22 13.10 5.50
C THR A 53 -3.97 13.72 4.89
N LEU A 54 -3.52 14.88 5.37
CA LEU A 54 -2.26 15.51 4.94
C LEU A 54 -1.04 14.68 5.34
N LEU A 55 -0.98 14.14 6.57
CA LEU A 55 0.10 13.24 7.02
C LEU A 55 0.19 11.99 6.14
N THR A 56 -0.96 11.43 5.73
CA THR A 56 -1.01 10.29 4.82
C THR A 56 -0.54 10.66 3.42
N SER A 57 -0.98 11.80 2.90
CA SER A 57 -0.61 12.30 1.56
C SER A 57 0.85 12.67 1.46
N VAL A 58 1.41 13.33 2.47
CA VAL A 58 2.85 13.70 2.53
C VAL A 58 3.73 12.46 2.50
N TYR A 59 3.37 11.42 3.28
CA TYR A 59 4.07 10.13 3.20
C TYR A 59 4.04 9.55 1.78
N ALA A 60 2.85 9.45 1.17
CA ALA A 60 2.69 8.90 -0.18
C ALA A 60 3.46 9.73 -1.23
N LEU A 61 3.48 11.05 -1.09
CA LEU A 61 4.23 11.96 -1.93
C LEU A 61 5.75 11.71 -1.82
N CYS A 62 6.27 11.58 -0.61
CA CYS A 62 7.67 11.27 -0.37
C CYS A 62 8.07 9.91 -0.95
N VAL A 63 7.24 8.87 -0.76
CA VAL A 63 7.46 7.54 -1.36
C VAL A 63 7.47 7.64 -2.89
N PHE A 64 6.55 8.37 -3.49
CA PHE A 64 6.44 8.53 -4.94
C PHE A 64 7.72 9.12 -5.56
N PHE A 65 8.29 10.14 -4.94
CA PHE A 65 9.53 10.74 -5.42
C PHE A 65 10.78 9.93 -5.06
N ALA A 66 10.80 9.29 -3.89
CA ALA A 66 11.97 8.56 -3.40
C ALA A 66 12.13 7.18 -4.06
N ALA A 67 11.05 6.45 -4.34
CA ALA A 67 11.10 5.06 -4.79
C ALA A 67 11.94 4.85 -6.08
N PRO A 68 11.80 5.67 -7.15
CA PRO A 68 12.66 5.54 -8.34
C PRO A 68 14.14 5.81 -8.02
N GLY A 69 14.40 6.82 -7.16
CA GLY A 69 15.75 7.17 -6.73
C GLY A 69 16.41 6.05 -5.93
N LEU A 70 15.70 5.48 -4.95
CA LEU A 70 16.18 4.36 -4.14
C LEU A 70 16.44 3.12 -5.00
N GLY A 71 15.56 2.82 -5.95
CA GLY A 71 15.76 1.74 -6.92
C GLY A 71 17.06 1.95 -7.73
N ALA A 72 17.24 3.13 -8.31
CA ALA A 72 18.43 3.46 -9.10
C ALA A 72 19.73 3.48 -8.26
N LEU A 73 19.66 3.98 -7.03
CA LEU A 73 20.78 3.93 -6.07
C LEU A 73 21.14 2.49 -5.73
N SER A 74 20.14 1.61 -5.53
CA SER A 74 20.37 0.20 -5.24
C SER A 74 20.95 -0.57 -6.43
N ASP A 75 20.62 -0.18 -7.67
CA ASP A 75 21.22 -0.72 -8.88
C ASP A 75 22.69 -0.30 -9.04
N ARG A 76 23.08 0.84 -8.47
CA ARG A 76 24.45 1.35 -8.57
C ARG A 76 25.34 0.95 -7.41
N PHE A 77 24.87 1.09 -6.18
CA PHE A 77 25.67 0.90 -4.97
C PHE A 77 25.52 -0.50 -4.35
N GLY A 78 24.57 -1.27 -4.84
CA GLY A 78 24.17 -2.57 -4.28
C GLY A 78 22.88 -2.47 -3.46
N ARG A 79 22.24 -3.62 -3.25
CA ARG A 79 20.95 -3.70 -2.53
C ARG A 79 21.11 -3.46 -1.05
N ARG A 80 22.14 -4.09 -0.46
CA ARG A 80 22.40 -4.07 1.00
C ARG A 80 22.55 -2.66 1.55
N PRO A 81 23.47 -1.78 1.08
CA PRO A 81 23.66 -0.46 1.67
C PRO A 81 22.40 0.41 1.58
N VAL A 82 21.66 0.34 0.48
CA VAL A 82 20.44 1.12 0.31
C VAL A 82 19.33 0.62 1.23
N LEU A 83 19.12 -0.70 1.36
CA LEU A 83 18.14 -1.24 2.30
C LEU A 83 18.48 -0.91 3.76
N LEU A 84 19.75 -0.98 4.15
CA LEU A 84 20.16 -0.60 5.50
C LEU A 84 19.89 0.88 5.79
N ILE A 85 20.20 1.78 4.86
CA ILE A 85 19.86 3.22 4.98
C ILE A 85 18.34 3.41 5.11
N CYS A 86 17.55 2.67 4.33
CA CYS A 86 16.10 2.73 4.43
C CYS A 86 15.58 2.25 5.78
N PHE A 87 16.09 1.14 6.31
CA PHE A 87 15.64 0.61 7.61
C PHE A 87 15.99 1.55 8.78
N ILE A 88 17.22 2.08 8.83
CA ILE A 88 17.57 3.05 9.87
C ILE A 88 16.77 4.35 9.73
N GLY A 89 16.57 4.83 8.50
CA GLY A 89 15.76 6.02 8.26
C GLY A 89 14.30 5.81 8.66
N SER A 90 13.70 4.67 8.35
CA SER A 90 12.33 4.35 8.79
C SER A 90 12.25 4.22 10.32
N ALA A 91 13.24 3.61 10.98
CA ALA A 91 13.28 3.55 12.44
C ALA A 91 13.34 4.96 13.07
N ILE A 92 14.17 5.86 12.52
CA ILE A 92 14.25 7.26 12.93
C ILE A 92 12.90 7.99 12.66
N GLY A 93 12.28 7.76 11.50
CA GLY A 93 10.99 8.35 11.14
C GLY A 93 9.89 7.97 12.13
N TYR A 94 9.76 6.68 12.47
CA TYR A 94 8.83 6.21 13.49
C TYR A 94 9.12 6.80 14.87
N PHE A 95 10.39 6.83 15.26
CA PHE A 95 10.78 7.38 16.56
C PHE A 95 10.41 8.86 16.68
N ILE A 96 10.74 9.68 15.66
CA ILE A 96 10.39 11.11 15.61
C ILE A 96 8.87 11.28 15.61
N PHE A 97 8.13 10.48 14.84
CA PHE A 97 6.67 10.54 14.80
C PHE A 97 6.07 10.23 16.18
N GLY A 98 6.61 9.22 16.88
CA GLY A 98 6.20 8.84 18.23
C GLY A 98 6.53 9.88 19.31
N LEU A 99 7.61 10.66 19.14
CA LEU A 99 7.96 11.73 20.07
C LEU A 99 6.86 12.81 20.14
N GLY A 100 6.22 13.11 19.02
CA GLY A 100 5.21 14.13 18.96
C GLY A 100 5.74 15.51 19.41
N GLY A 101 5.05 16.17 20.35
CA GLY A 101 5.43 17.46 20.90
C GLY A 101 4.96 18.65 20.06
N ALA A 102 4.91 18.51 18.73
CA ALA A 102 4.38 19.52 17.83
C ALA A 102 3.93 18.88 16.50
N LEU A 103 2.98 19.51 15.81
CA LEU A 103 2.45 18.99 14.55
C LEU A 103 3.53 18.85 13.48
N TRP A 104 4.46 19.81 13.38
CA TRP A 104 5.57 19.74 12.41
C TRP A 104 6.50 18.54 12.65
N VAL A 105 6.62 18.05 13.89
CA VAL A 105 7.42 16.85 14.23
C VAL A 105 6.76 15.61 13.64
N LEU A 106 5.42 15.54 13.68
CA LEU A 106 4.67 14.46 13.02
C LEU A 106 4.92 14.48 11.50
N PHE A 107 4.85 15.66 10.87
CA PHE A 107 5.17 15.79 9.44
C PHE A 107 6.62 15.40 9.14
N LEU A 108 7.58 15.80 9.97
CA LEU A 108 8.99 15.42 9.79
C LEU A 108 9.17 13.90 9.85
N GLY A 109 8.55 13.23 10.83
CA GLY A 109 8.56 11.78 10.93
C GLY A 109 8.00 11.12 9.66
N ARG A 110 6.87 11.62 9.14
CA ARG A 110 6.24 11.12 7.91
C ARG A 110 7.07 11.37 6.64
N ILE A 111 7.76 12.49 6.56
CA ILE A 111 8.68 12.82 5.46
C ILE A 111 9.87 11.83 5.46
N ILE A 112 10.51 11.66 6.62
CA ILE A 112 11.66 10.75 6.74
C ILE A 112 11.23 9.31 6.40
N GLU A 113 10.12 8.84 6.98
CA GLU A 113 9.56 7.52 6.72
C GLU A 113 9.17 7.35 5.24
N GLY A 114 8.55 8.36 4.62
CA GLY A 114 8.18 8.34 3.21
C GLY A 114 9.39 8.26 2.28
N ILE A 115 10.44 9.04 2.54
CA ILE A 115 11.68 8.98 1.75
C ILE A 115 12.32 7.59 1.84
N THR A 116 12.28 6.95 3.00
CA THR A 116 12.89 5.62 3.21
C THR A 116 11.91 4.46 2.94
N GLY A 117 10.61 4.71 2.92
CA GLY A 117 9.56 3.72 2.68
C GLY A 117 9.51 3.18 1.24
N GLY A 118 10.18 3.83 0.28
CA GLY A 118 10.35 3.33 -1.08
C GLY A 118 11.21 2.07 -1.20
N SER A 119 11.69 1.51 -0.08
CA SER A 119 12.55 0.32 0.00
C SER A 119 11.89 -0.97 -0.50
N ILE A 120 10.56 -1.03 -0.60
CA ILE A 120 9.85 -2.25 -1.02
C ILE A 120 10.25 -2.69 -2.43
N SER A 121 10.47 -1.75 -3.34
CA SER A 121 10.96 -2.04 -4.70
C SER A 121 12.37 -2.64 -4.68
N THR A 122 13.24 -2.16 -3.80
CA THR A 122 14.60 -2.68 -3.60
C THR A 122 14.57 -4.07 -2.95
N LEU A 123 13.60 -4.34 -2.05
CA LEU A 123 13.39 -5.69 -1.50
C LEU A 123 12.95 -6.69 -2.59
N PHE A 124 12.02 -6.31 -3.47
CA PHE A 124 11.67 -7.17 -4.61
C PHE A 124 12.88 -7.44 -5.52
N ALA A 125 13.71 -6.42 -5.79
CA ALA A 125 14.94 -6.58 -6.55
C ALA A 125 15.94 -7.51 -5.83
N PHE A 126 16.11 -7.36 -4.51
CA PHE A 126 16.92 -8.27 -3.70
C PHE A 126 16.46 -9.74 -3.82
N PHE A 127 15.14 -9.98 -3.73
CA PHE A 127 14.59 -11.32 -3.94
C PHE A 127 14.81 -11.83 -5.36
N ALA A 128 14.70 -10.96 -6.37
CA ALA A 128 14.99 -11.33 -7.76
C ALA A 128 16.45 -11.77 -7.97
N ASP A 129 17.38 -11.12 -7.25
CA ASP A 129 18.81 -11.42 -7.33
C ASP A 129 19.17 -12.75 -6.65
N ILE A 130 18.54 -13.09 -5.51
CA ILE A 130 18.86 -14.30 -4.72
C ILE A 130 18.08 -15.54 -5.13
N THR A 131 17.07 -15.41 -6.03
CA THR A 131 16.19 -16.52 -6.42
C THR A 131 16.41 -16.95 -7.87
N PRO A 132 16.42 -18.28 -8.16
CA PRO A 132 16.48 -18.78 -9.53
C PRO A 132 15.31 -18.24 -10.36
N GLN A 133 15.54 -17.98 -11.64
CA GLN A 133 14.55 -17.37 -12.53
C GLN A 133 13.27 -18.23 -12.63
N GLU A 134 13.42 -19.55 -12.61
CA GLU A 134 12.34 -20.52 -12.69
C GLU A 134 11.43 -20.52 -11.45
N GLU A 135 11.98 -20.18 -10.28
CA GLU A 135 11.26 -20.18 -9.02
C GLU A 135 10.82 -18.78 -8.55
N ARG A 136 11.15 -17.70 -9.27
CA ARG A 136 10.86 -16.30 -8.86
C ARG A 136 9.40 -16.09 -8.53
N THR A 137 8.48 -16.63 -9.30
CA THR A 137 7.03 -16.48 -9.04
C THR A 137 6.64 -17.02 -7.66
N LYS A 138 7.20 -18.15 -7.26
CA LYS A 138 6.98 -18.74 -5.92
C LYS A 138 7.49 -17.82 -4.81
N TYR A 139 8.72 -17.33 -4.94
CA TYR A 139 9.33 -16.46 -3.91
C TYR A 139 8.67 -15.09 -3.85
N PHE A 140 8.27 -14.52 -4.99
CA PHE A 140 7.48 -13.29 -5.02
C PHE A 140 6.09 -13.48 -4.38
N GLY A 141 5.49 -14.67 -4.52
CA GLY A 141 4.31 -15.06 -3.76
C GLY A 141 4.53 -15.01 -2.24
N TRP A 142 5.68 -15.52 -1.76
CA TRP A 142 6.03 -15.44 -0.33
C TRP A 142 6.29 -14.01 0.13
N VAL A 143 6.94 -13.17 -0.70
CA VAL A 143 7.14 -11.74 -0.43
C VAL A 143 5.80 -11.03 -0.29
N SER A 144 4.87 -11.27 -1.22
CA SER A 144 3.53 -10.68 -1.17
C SER A 144 2.75 -11.16 0.05
N ALA A 145 2.84 -12.46 0.39
CA ALA A 145 2.19 -13.02 1.57
C ALA A 145 2.76 -12.44 2.88
N ALA A 146 4.08 -12.24 2.95
CA ALA A 146 4.72 -11.61 4.10
C ALA A 146 4.30 -10.15 4.27
N ALA A 147 4.25 -9.38 3.16
CA ALA A 147 3.77 -8.00 3.16
C ALA A 147 2.31 -7.91 3.62
N GLY A 148 1.45 -8.77 3.07
CA GLY A 148 0.04 -8.85 3.43
C GLY A 148 -0.18 -9.24 4.88
N ALA A 149 0.57 -10.22 5.40
CA ALA A 149 0.52 -10.62 6.81
C ALA A 149 0.94 -9.46 7.73
N GLY A 150 1.99 -8.73 7.37
CA GLY A 150 2.40 -7.52 8.10
C GLY A 150 1.31 -6.46 8.10
N ALA A 151 0.74 -6.18 6.93
CA ALA A 151 -0.34 -5.20 6.78
C ALA A 151 -1.61 -5.58 7.57
N ALA A 152 -1.94 -6.88 7.64
CA ALA A 152 -3.07 -7.39 8.41
C ALA A 152 -2.86 -7.29 9.93
N LEU A 153 -1.64 -7.58 10.41
CA LEU A 153 -1.33 -7.61 11.84
C LEU A 153 -0.99 -6.23 12.42
N GLY A 154 -0.45 -5.32 11.60
CA GLY A 154 -0.05 -3.99 12.04
C GLY A 154 -1.13 -3.24 12.82
N PRO A 155 -2.37 -3.11 12.30
CA PRO A 155 -3.45 -2.41 13.00
C PRO A 155 -3.85 -3.05 14.34
N ALA A 156 -3.81 -4.41 14.46
CA ALA A 156 -4.07 -5.08 15.73
C ALA A 156 -3.02 -4.73 16.77
N PHE A 157 -1.73 -4.83 16.40
CA PHE A 157 -0.64 -4.41 17.28
C PHE A 157 -0.77 -2.95 17.68
N SER A 158 -1.09 -2.08 16.71
CA SER A 158 -1.32 -0.65 16.97
C SER A 158 -2.43 -0.42 17.99
N GLY A 159 -3.59 -1.05 17.78
CA GLY A 159 -4.73 -0.93 18.68
C GLY A 159 -4.45 -1.47 20.08
N LEU A 160 -3.70 -2.58 20.21
CA LEU A 160 -3.29 -3.14 21.49
C LEU A 160 -2.27 -2.26 22.21
N LEU A 161 -1.24 -1.80 21.51
CA LEU A 161 -0.19 -0.96 22.09
C LEU A 161 -0.71 0.43 22.47
N ALA A 162 -1.77 0.92 21.84
CA ALA A 162 -2.41 2.19 22.18
C ALA A 162 -2.95 2.25 23.61
N HIS A 163 -3.16 1.10 24.28
CA HIS A 163 -3.50 1.05 25.72
C HIS A 163 -2.37 1.59 26.61
N PHE A 164 -1.13 1.52 26.15
CA PHE A 164 0.04 2.05 26.87
C PHE A 164 0.38 3.49 26.45
N GLY A 165 -0.40 4.07 25.54
CA GLY A 165 -0.25 5.42 24.99
C GLY A 165 -0.25 5.42 23.48
N TYR A 166 -0.76 6.48 22.86
CA TYR A 166 -0.92 6.57 21.40
C TYR A 166 0.43 6.63 20.64
N ALA A 167 1.53 6.98 21.34
CA ALA A 167 2.88 6.97 20.79
C ALA A 167 3.53 5.57 20.79
N MET A 168 3.06 4.64 21.63
CA MET A 168 3.68 3.31 21.81
C MET A 168 3.76 2.47 20.55
N PRO A 169 2.76 2.43 19.66
CA PRO A 169 2.85 1.73 18.39
C PRO A 169 4.05 2.19 17.54
N PHE A 170 4.38 3.49 17.57
CA PHE A 170 5.48 4.06 16.79
C PHE A 170 6.83 3.76 17.42
N PHE A 171 6.98 3.83 18.74
CA PHE A 171 8.21 3.40 19.42
C PHE A 171 8.46 1.91 19.25
N PHE A 172 7.43 1.09 19.28
CA PHE A 172 7.52 -0.33 18.98
C PHE A 172 7.96 -0.55 17.52
N GLY A 173 7.32 0.14 16.54
CA GLY A 173 7.71 0.12 15.14
C GLY A 173 9.16 0.54 14.93
N ALA A 174 9.60 1.62 15.60
CA ALA A 174 10.98 2.09 15.57
C ALA A 174 11.95 1.02 16.10
N ALA A 175 11.64 0.41 17.25
CA ALA A 175 12.47 -0.61 17.87
C ALA A 175 12.64 -1.86 16.99
N ILE A 176 11.53 -2.40 16.46
CA ILE A 176 11.59 -3.60 15.60
C ILE A 176 12.30 -3.30 14.28
N THR A 177 12.06 -2.13 13.66
CA THR A 177 12.73 -1.73 12.44
C THR A 177 14.23 -1.52 12.67
N PHE A 178 14.61 -0.96 13.82
CA PHE A 178 16.01 -0.84 14.23
C PHE A 178 16.66 -2.21 14.49
N ILE A 179 15.96 -3.14 15.13
CA ILE A 179 16.44 -4.53 15.30
C ILE A 179 16.63 -5.20 13.92
N ASN A 180 15.69 -4.98 12.98
CA ASN A 180 15.82 -5.48 11.62
C ASN A 180 17.02 -4.86 10.88
N PHE A 181 17.28 -3.56 11.09
CA PHE A 181 18.52 -2.91 10.60
C PHE A 181 19.76 -3.59 11.14
N LEU A 182 19.85 -3.81 12.46
CA LEU A 182 21.00 -4.50 13.08
C LEU A 182 21.16 -5.92 12.52
N PHE A 183 20.07 -6.66 12.41
CA PHE A 183 20.10 -7.99 11.82
C PHE A 183 20.57 -7.97 10.37
N GLY A 184 20.11 -7.01 9.57
CA GLY A 184 20.58 -6.80 8.20
C GLY A 184 22.04 -6.38 8.13
N TYR A 185 22.49 -5.54 9.05
CA TYR A 185 23.89 -5.10 9.11
C TYR A 185 24.86 -6.28 9.32
N PHE A 186 24.51 -7.22 10.19
CA PHE A 186 25.39 -8.37 10.50
C PHE A 186 25.21 -9.56 9.55
N TYR A 187 24.00 -9.81 9.02
CA TYR A 187 23.67 -11.07 8.35
C TYR A 187 23.24 -10.94 6.90
N MET A 188 22.89 -9.73 6.42
CA MET A 188 22.45 -9.56 5.04
C MET A 188 23.65 -9.55 4.09
N PRO A 189 23.74 -10.49 3.13
CA PRO A 189 24.75 -10.43 2.07
C PRO A 189 24.36 -9.37 1.03
N GLU A 190 25.34 -8.88 0.28
CA GLU A 190 25.04 -8.16 -0.96
C GLU A 190 24.54 -9.15 -2.01
N SER A 191 23.44 -8.81 -2.66
CA SER A 191 22.82 -9.68 -3.67
C SER A 191 23.17 -9.29 -5.10
N LEU A 192 23.58 -8.03 -5.32
CA LEU A 192 23.91 -7.53 -6.63
C LEU A 192 25.43 -7.59 -6.87
N ASP A 193 25.85 -8.48 -7.78
CA ASP A 193 27.25 -8.58 -8.19
C ASP A 193 27.77 -7.24 -8.73
N GLU A 194 29.03 -6.92 -8.44
CA GLU A 194 29.67 -5.68 -8.88
C GLU A 194 29.66 -5.52 -10.40
N ALA A 195 29.78 -6.63 -11.14
CA ALA A 195 29.74 -6.65 -12.58
C ALA A 195 28.39 -6.20 -13.16
N ASN A 196 27.31 -6.39 -12.39
CA ASN A 196 25.94 -6.06 -12.78
C ASN A 196 25.50 -4.65 -12.29
N ARG A 197 26.36 -3.94 -11.54
CA ARG A 197 26.05 -2.62 -11.03
C ARG A 197 26.08 -1.55 -12.13
N LEU A 198 25.17 -0.60 -12.05
CA LEU A 198 25.13 0.54 -12.96
C LEU A 198 26.36 1.44 -12.74
N LYS A 199 27.11 1.71 -13.81
CA LYS A 199 28.24 2.66 -13.76
C LYS A 199 27.77 4.10 -13.55
N ARG A 200 26.63 4.47 -14.13
CA ARG A 200 26.00 5.80 -13.99
C ARG A 200 24.49 5.66 -13.87
N ILE A 201 23.86 6.53 -13.09
CA ILE A 201 22.40 6.58 -12.96
C ILE A 201 21.88 7.53 -14.03
N PRO A 202 21.07 7.04 -15.00
CA PRO A 202 20.41 7.93 -15.96
C PRO A 202 19.40 8.82 -15.24
N LEU A 203 19.43 10.15 -15.45
CA LEU A 203 18.52 11.09 -14.80
C LEU A 203 17.03 10.76 -15.05
N MET A 204 16.70 10.18 -16.21
CA MET A 204 15.34 9.70 -16.50
C MET A 204 14.84 8.64 -15.51
N ARG A 205 15.71 7.83 -14.91
CA ARG A 205 15.32 6.82 -13.90
C ARG A 205 14.96 7.45 -12.55
N LEU A 206 15.39 8.69 -12.30
CA LEU A 206 15.05 9.43 -11.08
C LEU A 206 13.70 10.14 -11.17
N ASN A 207 13.15 10.29 -12.38
CA ASN A 207 11.90 11.01 -12.62
C ASN A 207 10.69 10.05 -12.58
N PRO A 208 9.84 10.12 -11.53
CA PRO A 208 8.66 9.27 -11.43
C PRO A 208 7.63 9.53 -12.54
N PHE A 209 7.57 10.76 -13.07
CA PHE A 209 6.66 11.13 -14.14
C PHE A 209 7.04 10.49 -15.49
N SER A 210 8.31 10.16 -15.70
CA SER A 210 8.73 9.48 -16.94
C SER A 210 8.08 8.11 -17.11
N GLN A 211 7.84 7.41 -16.02
CA GLN A 211 7.15 6.12 -16.02
C GLN A 211 5.65 6.29 -16.34
N LEU A 212 5.01 7.33 -15.79
CA LEU A 212 3.62 7.67 -16.07
C LEU A 212 3.39 8.02 -17.55
N LEU A 213 4.20 8.90 -18.11
CA LEU A 213 4.05 9.35 -19.50
C LEU A 213 4.27 8.20 -20.50
N ASN A 214 5.26 7.36 -20.26
CA ASN A 214 5.58 6.24 -21.15
C ASN A 214 4.48 5.18 -21.23
N ILE A 215 3.62 5.10 -20.23
CA ILE A 215 2.51 4.12 -20.19
C ILE A 215 1.25 4.63 -20.85
N LEU A 216 0.96 5.91 -20.70
CA LEU A 216 -0.23 6.53 -21.31
C LEU A 216 -0.19 6.47 -22.84
N THR A 217 1.01 6.27 -23.44
CA THR A 217 1.19 6.11 -24.90
C THR A 217 0.90 4.70 -25.41
N ILE A 218 0.75 3.69 -24.52
CA ILE A 218 0.47 2.31 -24.94
C ILE A 218 -1.02 2.16 -25.26
N LYS A 219 -1.31 1.83 -26.53
CA LYS A 219 -2.67 1.64 -27.04
C LYS A 219 -3.39 0.55 -26.22
N ASN A 220 -4.61 0.79 -25.78
CA ASN A 220 -5.47 -0.08 -24.95
C ASN A 220 -5.14 -0.15 -23.45
N LEU A 221 -3.92 0.13 -23.01
CA LEU A 221 -3.56 0.14 -21.60
C LEU A 221 -4.07 1.39 -20.89
N GLY A 222 -4.10 2.53 -21.57
CA GLY A 222 -4.55 3.79 -21.00
C GLY A 222 -5.96 3.73 -20.39
N ARG A 223 -6.91 3.06 -21.06
CA ARG A 223 -8.27 2.89 -20.53
C ARG A 223 -8.29 2.05 -19.25
N LEU A 224 -7.52 0.96 -19.22
CA LEU A 224 -7.43 0.09 -18.06
C LEU A 224 -6.83 0.85 -16.87
N LEU A 225 -5.77 1.61 -17.12
CA LEU A 225 -5.11 2.41 -16.08
C LEU A 225 -5.99 3.58 -15.58
N ILE A 226 -6.76 4.22 -16.46
CA ILE A 226 -7.74 5.23 -16.07
C ILE A 226 -8.84 4.59 -15.20
N ALA A 227 -9.36 3.43 -15.57
CA ALA A 227 -10.32 2.71 -14.73
C ALA A 227 -9.71 2.37 -13.35
N GLY A 228 -8.47 1.88 -13.32
CA GLY A 228 -7.74 1.64 -12.08
C GLY A 228 -7.59 2.91 -11.22
N PHE A 229 -7.25 4.04 -11.83
CA PHE A 229 -7.16 5.32 -11.12
C PHE A 229 -8.46 5.70 -10.42
N PHE A 230 -9.61 5.55 -11.13
CA PHE A 230 -10.94 5.82 -10.56
C PHE A 230 -11.34 4.88 -9.42
N ILE A 231 -10.66 3.75 -9.23
CA ILE A 231 -10.85 2.85 -8.10
C ILE A 231 -9.86 3.18 -6.98
N TRP A 232 -8.59 3.41 -7.30
CA TRP A 232 -7.58 3.64 -6.28
C TRP A 232 -7.72 5.00 -5.57
N VAL A 233 -8.29 6.03 -6.24
CA VAL A 233 -8.56 7.33 -5.60
C VAL A 233 -9.54 7.18 -4.43
N PRO A 234 -10.76 6.63 -4.60
CA PRO A 234 -11.67 6.46 -3.46
C PRO A 234 -11.16 5.45 -2.43
N ASN A 235 -10.43 4.40 -2.83
CA ASN A 235 -9.83 3.45 -1.89
C ASN A 235 -8.77 4.15 -1.02
N GLY A 236 -7.90 4.98 -1.59
CA GLY A 236 -6.96 5.81 -0.84
C GLY A 236 -7.65 6.84 0.06
N SER A 237 -8.75 7.42 -0.40
CA SER A 237 -9.61 8.32 0.39
C SER A 237 -10.19 7.60 1.60
N LEU A 238 -10.86 6.46 1.39
CA LEU A 238 -11.48 5.69 2.47
C LEU A 238 -10.44 5.25 3.51
N GLN A 239 -9.30 4.74 3.06
CA GLN A 239 -8.21 4.32 3.93
C GLN A 239 -7.74 5.45 4.85
N ALA A 240 -7.65 6.68 4.34
CA ALA A 240 -7.19 7.83 5.11
C ALA A 240 -8.22 8.36 6.11
N VAL A 241 -9.52 8.37 5.73
CA VAL A 241 -10.57 8.95 6.59
C VAL A 241 -11.24 7.92 7.49
N MET A 242 -11.04 6.61 7.27
CA MET A 242 -11.82 5.54 7.94
C MET A 242 -11.70 5.56 9.45
N SER A 243 -10.50 5.76 9.98
CA SER A 243 -10.28 5.83 11.42
C SER A 243 -10.99 7.04 12.03
N GLN A 244 -10.89 8.21 11.38
CA GLN A 244 -11.60 9.41 11.79
C GLN A 244 -13.11 9.23 11.71
N PHE A 245 -13.61 8.61 10.64
CA PHE A 245 -15.02 8.27 10.46
C PHE A 245 -15.57 7.41 11.61
N ALA A 246 -14.81 6.38 12.00
CA ALA A 246 -15.21 5.49 13.09
C ALA A 246 -15.23 6.20 14.46
N ILE A 247 -14.32 7.17 14.67
CA ILE A 247 -14.28 8.00 15.88
C ILE A 247 -15.48 8.96 15.90
N ASP A 248 -15.66 9.73 14.84
CA ASP A 248 -16.65 10.81 14.79
C ASP A 248 -18.10 10.28 14.78
N SER A 249 -18.33 9.16 14.07
CA SER A 249 -19.68 8.60 13.92
C SER A 249 -20.07 7.63 15.05
N PHE A 250 -19.09 6.94 15.67
CA PHE A 250 -19.38 5.85 16.61
C PHE A 250 -18.54 5.89 17.90
N SER A 251 -17.68 6.89 18.09
CA SER A 251 -16.78 7.04 19.25
C SER A 251 -15.88 5.79 19.47
N TRP A 252 -15.44 5.17 18.39
CA TRP A 252 -14.61 3.97 18.48
C TRP A 252 -13.22 4.29 19.01
N LYS A 253 -12.71 3.39 19.86
CA LYS A 253 -11.35 3.43 20.38
C LYS A 253 -10.34 2.79 19.39
N PRO A 254 -9.04 3.12 19.49
CA PRO A 254 -8.00 2.57 18.61
C PRO A 254 -8.00 1.04 18.53
N THR A 255 -8.29 0.37 19.65
CA THR A 255 -8.34 -1.11 19.70
C THR A 255 -9.40 -1.68 18.76
N LEU A 256 -10.62 -1.11 18.78
CA LEU A 256 -11.71 -1.59 17.93
C LEU A 256 -11.43 -1.30 16.45
N ILE A 257 -10.88 -0.11 16.15
CA ILE A 257 -10.45 0.27 14.81
C ILE A 257 -9.34 -0.67 14.32
N GLY A 258 -8.35 -0.93 15.16
CA GLY A 258 -7.26 -1.85 14.85
C GLY A 258 -7.73 -3.29 14.59
N MET A 259 -8.66 -3.80 15.42
CA MET A 259 -9.28 -5.10 15.21
C MET A 259 -10.04 -5.18 13.88
N MET A 260 -10.82 -4.14 13.55
CA MET A 260 -11.56 -4.08 12.29
C MET A 260 -10.61 -4.18 11.08
N PHE A 261 -9.56 -3.37 11.03
CA PHE A 261 -8.58 -3.43 9.94
C PHE A 261 -7.84 -4.77 9.89
N SER A 262 -7.53 -5.37 11.03
CA SER A 262 -6.86 -6.67 11.08
C SER A 262 -7.74 -7.80 10.59
N ILE A 263 -9.02 -7.80 10.94
CA ILE A 263 -10.00 -8.79 10.44
C ILE A 263 -10.15 -8.64 8.92
N MET A 264 -10.18 -7.40 8.40
CA MET A 264 -10.18 -7.15 6.95
C MET A 264 -8.92 -7.68 6.27
N GLY A 265 -7.74 -7.47 6.87
CA GLY A 265 -6.49 -8.03 6.35
C GLY A 265 -6.49 -9.56 6.32
N ILE A 266 -7.03 -10.21 7.36
CA ILE A 266 -7.22 -11.68 7.38
C ILE A 266 -8.21 -12.09 6.29
N GLN A 267 -9.33 -11.38 6.14
CA GLN A 267 -10.31 -11.63 5.09
C GLN A 267 -9.68 -11.52 3.70
N ASP A 268 -8.81 -10.53 3.45
CA ASP A 268 -8.09 -10.36 2.20
C ASP A 268 -7.24 -11.59 1.89
N ILE A 269 -6.45 -12.07 2.86
CA ILE A 269 -5.64 -13.28 2.71
C ILE A 269 -6.51 -14.50 2.41
N LEU A 270 -7.60 -14.70 3.14
CA LEU A 270 -8.51 -15.83 2.94
C LEU A 270 -9.22 -15.74 1.57
N SER A 271 -9.64 -14.56 1.16
CA SER A 271 -10.26 -14.33 -0.15
C SER A 271 -9.31 -14.67 -1.29
N GLN A 272 -8.07 -14.20 -1.22
CA GLN A 272 -7.05 -14.49 -2.23
C GLN A 272 -6.64 -15.97 -2.25
N ALA A 273 -6.55 -16.62 -1.08
CA ALA A 273 -6.13 -18.02 -1.00
C ALA A 273 -7.22 -19.01 -1.41
N PHE A 274 -8.49 -18.77 -1.05
CA PHE A 274 -9.57 -19.74 -1.20
C PHE A 274 -10.65 -19.34 -2.19
N VAL A 275 -10.96 -18.05 -2.31
CA VAL A 275 -12.05 -17.58 -3.18
C VAL A 275 -11.52 -17.31 -4.59
N MET A 276 -10.42 -16.58 -4.70
CA MET A 276 -9.85 -16.20 -5.99
C MET A 276 -9.55 -17.38 -6.92
N PRO A 277 -8.93 -18.51 -6.48
CA PRO A 277 -8.70 -19.66 -7.34
C PRO A 277 -10.00 -20.27 -7.87
N LYS A 278 -11.06 -20.30 -7.06
CA LYS A 278 -12.36 -20.82 -7.48
C LYS A 278 -13.06 -19.93 -8.50
N LEU A 279 -12.92 -18.61 -8.36
CA LEU A 279 -13.46 -17.65 -9.31
C LEU A 279 -12.75 -17.77 -10.67
N LEU A 280 -11.42 -17.91 -10.68
CA LEU A 280 -10.61 -18.06 -11.90
C LEU A 280 -10.92 -19.33 -12.70
N LEU A 281 -11.50 -20.37 -12.07
CA LEU A 281 -11.97 -21.56 -12.79
C LEU A 281 -13.24 -21.30 -13.62
N LYS A 282 -14.03 -20.28 -13.28
CA LYS A 282 -15.35 -20.04 -13.89
C LYS A 282 -15.47 -18.70 -14.60
N LEU A 283 -14.65 -17.72 -14.22
CA LEU A 283 -14.77 -16.33 -14.66
C LEU A 283 -13.45 -15.83 -15.24
N THR A 284 -13.54 -14.90 -16.17
CA THR A 284 -12.37 -14.16 -16.69
C THR A 284 -11.93 -13.08 -15.71
N ASP A 285 -10.66 -12.64 -15.80
CA ASP A 285 -10.14 -11.54 -14.97
C ASP A 285 -11.04 -10.30 -15.02
N LYS A 286 -11.56 -9.96 -16.21
CA LYS A 286 -12.47 -8.82 -16.39
C LYS A 286 -13.79 -9.00 -15.61
N GLN A 287 -14.37 -10.20 -15.63
CA GLN A 287 -15.61 -10.48 -14.90
C GLN A 287 -15.39 -10.45 -13.39
N ILE A 288 -14.25 -10.99 -12.92
CA ILE A 288 -13.88 -10.96 -11.51
C ILE A 288 -13.63 -9.51 -11.06
N ALA A 289 -12.92 -8.72 -11.86
CA ALA A 289 -12.69 -7.30 -11.57
C ALA A 289 -14.01 -6.52 -11.45
N ILE A 290 -14.96 -6.72 -12.39
CA ILE A 290 -16.28 -6.08 -12.32
C ILE A 290 -17.07 -6.54 -11.10
N LEU A 291 -17.00 -7.83 -10.75
CA LEU A 291 -17.65 -8.36 -9.53
C LEU A 291 -17.07 -7.69 -8.27
N GLY A 292 -15.73 -7.54 -8.21
CA GLY A 292 -15.06 -6.82 -7.13
C GLY A 292 -15.52 -5.38 -7.02
N MET A 293 -15.58 -4.65 -8.14
CA MET A 293 -16.05 -3.26 -8.19
C MET A 293 -17.52 -3.13 -7.74
N ILE A 294 -18.40 -4.07 -8.10
CA ILE A 294 -19.79 -4.09 -7.63
C ILE A 294 -19.83 -4.30 -6.11
N ALA A 295 -19.03 -5.22 -5.59
CA ALA A 295 -18.93 -5.44 -4.14
C ALA A 295 -18.41 -4.19 -3.42
N GLU A 296 -17.40 -3.50 -3.97
CA GLU A 296 -16.91 -2.23 -3.42
C GLU A 296 -18.02 -1.16 -3.42
N ILE A 297 -18.80 -1.01 -4.50
CA ILE A 297 -19.93 -0.08 -4.55
C ILE A 297 -20.94 -0.38 -3.44
N ILE A 298 -21.31 -1.64 -3.25
CA ILE A 298 -22.22 -2.05 -2.16
C ILE A 298 -21.60 -1.72 -0.82
N GLY A 299 -20.31 -2.01 -0.62
CA GLY A 299 -19.57 -1.67 0.58
C GLY A 299 -19.60 -0.16 0.88
N TYR A 300 -19.32 0.68 -0.13
CA TYR A 300 -19.39 2.14 0.01
C TYR A 300 -20.79 2.64 0.34
N LEU A 301 -21.83 2.08 -0.28
CA LEU A 301 -23.23 2.42 0.04
C LEU A 301 -23.58 2.08 1.50
N LEU A 302 -23.14 0.92 2.00
CA LEU A 302 -23.35 0.51 3.39
C LEU A 302 -22.57 1.41 4.37
N ILE A 303 -21.33 1.79 4.02
CA ILE A 303 -20.52 2.73 4.81
C ILE A 303 -21.21 4.10 4.86
N ALA A 304 -21.69 4.63 3.72
CA ALA A 304 -22.44 5.89 3.70
C ALA A 304 -23.71 5.80 4.55
N ALA A 305 -24.49 4.73 4.38
CA ALA A 305 -25.70 4.48 5.15
C ALA A 305 -25.42 4.37 6.65
N SER A 306 -24.28 3.80 7.06
CA SER A 306 -23.92 3.66 8.48
C SER A 306 -23.82 5.02 9.19
N SER A 307 -23.29 6.04 8.49
CA SER A 307 -23.20 7.42 9.01
C SER A 307 -24.58 8.08 9.06
N ILE A 308 -25.40 7.93 8.00
CA ILE A 308 -26.71 8.55 7.92
C ILE A 308 -27.66 8.01 9.00
N PHE A 309 -27.67 6.69 9.18
CA PHE A 309 -28.54 6.00 10.15
C PHE A 309 -27.90 5.81 11.53
N THR A 310 -26.64 6.21 11.70
CA THR A 310 -25.85 6.02 12.93
C THR A 310 -25.82 4.56 13.42
N LEU A 311 -25.68 3.62 12.49
CA LEU A 311 -25.72 2.17 12.73
C LEU A 311 -24.33 1.53 12.52
N ALA A 312 -23.57 1.30 13.60
CA ALA A 312 -22.25 0.68 13.56
C ALA A 312 -22.23 -0.72 12.86
N PRO A 313 -23.23 -1.61 12.97
CA PRO A 313 -23.25 -2.84 12.20
C PRO A 313 -23.19 -2.66 10.68
N LEU A 314 -23.81 -1.60 10.13
CA LEU A 314 -23.72 -1.30 8.70
C LEU A 314 -22.29 -0.92 8.30
N LEU A 315 -21.54 -0.23 9.16
CA LEU A 315 -20.14 0.05 8.92
C LEU A 315 -19.34 -1.25 8.81
N VAL A 316 -19.49 -2.14 9.80
CA VAL A 316 -18.76 -3.41 9.84
C VAL A 316 -19.07 -4.25 8.59
N ILE A 317 -20.35 -4.43 8.28
CA ILE A 317 -20.77 -5.19 7.07
C ILE A 317 -20.25 -4.51 5.81
N GLY A 318 -20.37 -3.17 5.72
CA GLY A 318 -19.89 -2.38 4.59
C GLY A 318 -18.40 -2.55 4.36
N MET A 319 -17.59 -2.51 5.42
CA MET A 319 -16.16 -2.72 5.35
C MET A 319 -15.79 -4.15 4.92
N PHE A 320 -16.53 -5.16 5.38
CA PHE A 320 -16.33 -6.54 4.94
C PHE A 320 -16.67 -6.74 3.46
N VAL A 321 -17.79 -6.17 2.99
CA VAL A 321 -18.19 -6.25 1.58
C VAL A 321 -17.22 -5.48 0.69
N PHE A 322 -16.78 -4.29 1.12
CA PHE A 322 -15.74 -3.51 0.46
C PHE A 322 -14.42 -4.30 0.38
N GLY A 323 -13.91 -4.81 1.53
CA GLY A 323 -12.67 -5.57 1.59
C GLY A 323 -12.69 -6.83 0.73
N PHE A 324 -13.83 -7.52 0.65
CA PHE A 324 -14.01 -8.64 -0.27
C PHE A 324 -13.89 -8.19 -1.72
N GLY A 325 -14.50 -7.06 -2.09
CA GLY A 325 -14.42 -6.49 -3.44
C GLY A 325 -12.99 -6.16 -3.83
N ASP A 326 -12.27 -5.42 -2.97
CA ASP A 326 -10.86 -5.02 -3.18
C ASP A 326 -9.93 -6.23 -3.31
N SER A 327 -10.13 -7.28 -2.47
CA SER A 327 -9.32 -8.49 -2.47
C SER A 327 -9.36 -9.30 -3.77
N ILE A 328 -10.48 -9.28 -4.50
CA ILE A 328 -10.63 -9.96 -5.79
C ILE A 328 -10.36 -9.03 -6.97
N PHE A 329 -10.57 -7.71 -6.81
CA PHE A 329 -10.27 -6.71 -7.84
C PHE A 329 -8.79 -6.61 -8.11
N GLY A 330 -7.96 -6.42 -7.10
CA GLY A 330 -6.53 -6.17 -7.23
C GLY A 330 -5.78 -7.20 -8.08
N PRO A 331 -5.82 -8.50 -7.74
CA PRO A 331 -5.19 -9.55 -8.54
C PRO A 331 -5.73 -9.64 -9.98
N SER A 332 -7.05 -9.50 -10.16
CA SER A 332 -7.68 -9.55 -11.49
C SER A 332 -7.27 -8.38 -12.36
N PHE A 333 -7.21 -7.17 -11.79
CA PHE A 333 -6.74 -5.98 -12.48
C PHE A 333 -5.28 -6.11 -12.89
N ASN A 334 -4.40 -6.54 -11.99
CA ASN A 334 -2.99 -6.79 -12.27
C ASN A 334 -2.81 -7.87 -13.35
N GLY A 335 -3.65 -8.90 -13.35
CA GLY A 335 -3.72 -9.91 -14.41
C GLY A 335 -4.07 -9.32 -15.79
N MET A 336 -5.08 -8.45 -15.85
CA MET A 336 -5.44 -7.74 -17.09
C MET A 336 -4.32 -6.82 -17.58
N VAL A 337 -3.69 -6.08 -16.67
CA VAL A 337 -2.55 -5.20 -16.97
C VAL A 337 -1.38 -6.01 -17.53
N SER A 338 -1.03 -7.11 -16.89
CA SER A 338 0.05 -8.00 -17.32
C SER A 338 -0.22 -8.63 -18.69
N LYS A 339 -1.44 -9.10 -18.95
CA LYS A 339 -1.83 -9.69 -20.25
C LYS A 339 -1.89 -8.67 -21.39
N SER A 340 -1.90 -7.37 -21.07
CA SER A 340 -1.90 -6.29 -22.08
C SER A 340 -0.50 -5.98 -22.65
N ALA A 341 0.54 -6.69 -22.18
CA ALA A 341 1.94 -6.42 -22.51
C ALA A 341 2.67 -7.64 -23.04
N SER A 342 3.65 -7.40 -23.92
CA SER A 342 4.66 -8.39 -24.28
C SER A 342 5.59 -8.68 -23.09
N ALA A 343 6.26 -9.84 -23.10
CA ALA A 343 7.20 -10.23 -22.03
C ALA A 343 8.30 -9.18 -21.79
N SER A 344 8.75 -8.51 -22.86
CA SER A 344 9.78 -7.46 -22.80
C SER A 344 9.29 -6.13 -22.20
N GLU A 345 7.97 -5.90 -22.12
CA GLU A 345 7.37 -4.65 -21.64
C GLU A 345 6.79 -4.76 -20.22
N GLN A 346 6.76 -5.97 -19.63
CA GLN A 346 6.15 -6.22 -18.31
C GLN A 346 6.66 -5.26 -17.23
N GLY A 347 7.97 -5.07 -17.12
CA GLY A 347 8.56 -4.16 -16.12
C GLY A 347 8.09 -2.72 -16.29
N ARG A 348 8.02 -2.23 -17.55
CA ARG A 348 7.56 -0.87 -17.86
C ARG A 348 6.09 -0.68 -17.49
N ILE A 349 5.26 -1.66 -17.77
CA ILE A 349 3.82 -1.60 -17.53
C ILE A 349 3.48 -1.72 -16.05
N GLN A 350 4.13 -2.64 -15.34
CA GLN A 350 3.97 -2.76 -13.89
C GLN A 350 4.46 -1.51 -13.15
N GLY A 351 5.63 -0.98 -13.54
CA GLY A 351 6.15 0.26 -12.96
C GLY A 351 5.20 1.44 -13.11
N GLY A 352 4.56 1.58 -14.26
CA GLY A 352 3.65 2.68 -14.44
C GLY A 352 2.26 2.45 -13.84
N SER A 353 1.78 1.21 -13.75
CA SER A 353 0.60 0.89 -12.95
C SER A 353 0.84 1.32 -11.49
N GLN A 354 2.00 1.00 -10.92
CA GLN A 354 2.40 1.44 -9.58
C GLN A 354 2.49 2.97 -9.46
N ALA A 355 3.00 3.66 -10.49
CA ALA A 355 3.08 5.11 -10.48
C ALA A 355 1.68 5.76 -10.45
N ILE A 356 0.71 5.24 -11.21
CA ILE A 356 -0.69 5.71 -11.18
C ILE A 356 -1.33 5.43 -9.81
N GLN A 357 -1.10 4.25 -9.23
CA GLN A 357 -1.55 3.94 -7.87
C GLN A 357 -0.96 4.92 -6.85
N SER A 358 0.31 5.28 -6.99
CA SER A 358 0.97 6.24 -6.09
C SER A 358 0.33 7.63 -6.20
N VAL A 359 0.01 8.08 -7.42
CA VAL A 359 -0.71 9.36 -7.62
C VAL A 359 -2.10 9.29 -6.97
N ALA A 360 -2.83 8.18 -7.12
CA ALA A 360 -4.13 8.01 -6.49
C ALA A 360 -4.04 8.03 -4.95
N ARG A 361 -2.98 7.43 -4.37
CA ARG A 361 -2.70 7.45 -2.92
C ARG A 361 -2.31 8.84 -2.40
N ILE A 362 -1.83 9.75 -3.25
CA ILE A 362 -1.57 11.14 -2.89
C ILE A 362 -2.87 11.95 -2.95
N ILE A 363 -3.60 11.83 -4.06
CA ILE A 363 -4.79 12.65 -4.35
C ILE A 363 -6.00 12.18 -3.54
N GLY A 364 -6.17 10.86 -3.38
CA GLY A 364 -7.32 10.26 -2.70
C GLY A 364 -7.55 10.80 -1.30
N PRO A 365 -6.56 10.76 -0.39
CA PRO A 365 -6.69 11.32 0.95
C PRO A 365 -7.06 12.81 0.94
N ILE A 366 -6.45 13.61 0.06
CA ILE A 366 -6.70 15.07 -0.01
C ILE A 366 -8.16 15.32 -0.40
N ILE A 367 -8.62 14.70 -1.49
CA ILE A 367 -10.02 14.87 -1.95
C ILE A 367 -10.97 14.31 -0.89
N GLY A 368 -10.69 13.12 -0.37
CA GLY A 368 -11.53 12.47 0.65
C GLY A 368 -11.63 13.28 1.92
N GLY A 369 -10.52 13.82 2.41
CA GLY A 369 -10.50 14.68 3.58
C GLY A 369 -11.29 15.97 3.37
N GLN A 370 -11.15 16.62 2.21
CA GLN A 370 -11.93 17.81 1.86
C GLN A 370 -13.44 17.52 1.79
N LEU A 371 -13.84 16.44 1.12
CA LEU A 371 -15.24 16.02 1.03
C LEU A 371 -15.81 15.69 2.43
N TYR A 372 -15.00 15.03 3.25
CA TYR A 372 -15.37 14.66 4.61
C TYR A 372 -15.70 15.89 5.46
N ILE A 373 -14.89 16.94 5.36
CA ILE A 373 -15.00 18.17 6.13
C ILE A 373 -16.14 19.05 5.59
N THR A 374 -16.29 19.15 4.26
CA THR A 374 -17.21 20.11 3.62
C THR A 374 -18.61 19.59 3.42
N LEU A 375 -18.74 18.30 3.07
CA LEU A 375 -20.03 17.67 2.70
C LEU A 375 -20.46 16.59 3.71
N GLY A 376 -19.65 16.34 4.76
CA GLY A 376 -19.96 15.41 5.85
C GLY A 376 -19.41 14.01 5.66
N HIS A 377 -19.58 13.19 6.69
CA HIS A 377 -18.90 11.90 6.85
C HIS A 377 -19.20 10.88 5.75
N ALA A 378 -20.41 10.91 5.16
CA ALA A 378 -20.79 10.00 4.08
C ALA A 378 -20.18 10.35 2.71
N ALA A 379 -19.74 11.61 2.51
CA ALA A 379 -19.35 12.12 1.20
C ALA A 379 -18.18 11.38 0.52
N PRO A 380 -17.10 10.97 1.23
CA PRO A 380 -16.04 10.17 0.62
C PRO A 380 -16.53 8.82 0.11
N ALA A 381 -17.46 8.18 0.83
CA ALA A 381 -18.05 6.90 0.39
C ALA A 381 -18.94 7.10 -0.84
N VAL A 382 -19.74 8.16 -0.89
CA VAL A 382 -20.56 8.51 -2.09
C VAL A 382 -19.66 8.78 -3.29
N MET A 383 -18.54 9.49 -3.11
CA MET A 383 -17.52 9.66 -4.16
C MET A 383 -17.04 8.30 -4.67
N GLY A 384 -16.79 7.33 -3.77
CA GLY A 384 -16.39 5.97 -4.14
C GLY A 384 -17.40 5.29 -5.06
N VAL A 385 -18.70 5.37 -4.72
CA VAL A 385 -19.78 4.83 -5.57
C VAL A 385 -19.74 5.45 -6.97
N LEU A 386 -19.62 6.79 -7.07
CA LEU A 386 -19.61 7.49 -8.34
C LEU A 386 -18.39 7.14 -9.20
N LEU A 387 -17.18 7.19 -8.62
CA LEU A 387 -15.94 6.95 -9.36
C LEU A 387 -15.82 5.48 -9.81
N ILE A 388 -16.20 4.52 -8.96
CA ILE A 388 -16.16 3.10 -9.32
C ILE A 388 -17.23 2.78 -10.37
N THR A 389 -18.39 3.42 -10.31
CA THR A 389 -19.41 3.29 -11.36
C THR A 389 -18.86 3.76 -12.72
N ILE A 390 -18.16 4.91 -12.74
CA ILE A 390 -17.49 5.41 -13.96
C ILE A 390 -16.43 4.39 -14.43
N ALA A 391 -15.65 3.83 -13.52
CA ALA A 391 -14.64 2.82 -13.84
C ALA A 391 -15.26 1.56 -14.50
N ILE A 392 -16.41 1.08 -13.99
CA ILE A 392 -17.15 -0.03 -14.61
C ILE A 392 -17.55 0.31 -16.05
N PHE A 393 -18.11 1.51 -16.30
CA PHE A 393 -18.47 1.94 -17.66
C PHE A 393 -17.27 1.99 -18.59
N ILE A 394 -16.11 2.47 -18.11
CA ILE A 394 -14.86 2.50 -18.90
C ILE A 394 -14.42 1.09 -19.27
N LEU A 395 -14.48 0.13 -18.34
CA LEU A 395 -14.11 -1.27 -18.59
C LEU A 395 -15.15 -2.02 -19.43
N TYR A 396 -16.43 -1.69 -19.32
CA TYR A 396 -17.50 -2.37 -20.05
C TYR A 396 -17.48 -2.04 -21.54
N LYS A 397 -17.20 -0.77 -21.88
CA LYS A 397 -17.10 -0.32 -23.27
C LYS A 397 -16.01 -1.15 -23.97
N LYS A 398 -16.44 -2.01 -24.92
CA LYS A 398 -15.64 -3.03 -25.61
C LYS A 398 -14.17 -2.63 -25.79
N THR A 399 -13.29 -3.17 -24.96
CA THR A 399 -11.87 -3.25 -25.27
C THR A 399 -11.79 -4.29 -26.38
N SER A 400 -11.53 -3.86 -27.59
CA SER A 400 -11.10 -4.73 -28.67
C SER A 400 -9.69 -5.24 -28.27
N LEU A 401 -9.66 -6.19 -27.36
CA LEU A 401 -8.49 -7.03 -27.14
C LEU A 401 -8.40 -7.85 -28.42
N ALA A 402 -7.41 -7.54 -29.24
CA ALA A 402 -7.09 -8.31 -30.42
C ALA A 402 -7.03 -9.82 -30.04
N LYS A 403 -7.73 -10.62 -30.86
CA LYS A 403 -7.60 -12.06 -30.88
C LYS A 403 -6.15 -12.47 -31.13
#